data_1d15df4c4b2312341b381ea2184d1d9f
#
_entry.id   1d15df4c4b2312341b381ea2184d1d9f
#
_cell.length_a   1.000
_cell.length_b   1.000
_cell.length_c   1.000
_cell.angle_alpha   90.00
_cell.angle_beta   90.00
_cell.angle_gamma   90.00
#
_symmetry.space_group_name_H-M   'P 1'
#
loop_
_entity.id
_entity.type
_entity.pdbx_description
1 polymer ?
#
loop_
_entity_poly.entity_id
_entity_poly.type
_entity_poly.pdbx_seq_one_letter_code
_entity_poly.pdbx_strand_id
1 'polypeptide(L)'
;MKDQIIRKIFNGLIYIHILHHGNEQCFYGSWMIEELKEHGYNISPGTLYPTLKSMVDEGYLLKEEKNVNGKIRKYYKNTDKGNELLNDLKENLKELVNEVL
;
A
#
# COMPACT_ATOMS: atom_id res chain seq x y z
N MET A 1 -0.32 -25.33 -4.38
CA MET A 1 1.02 -24.70 -4.20
C MET A 1 1.21 -23.46 -5.08
N LYS A 2 0.95 -23.58 -6.39
CA LYS A 2 1.12 -22.44 -7.33
C LYS A 2 0.31 -21.21 -6.92
N ASP A 3 -1.00 -21.37 -6.63
CA ASP A 3 -1.86 -20.25 -6.28
C ASP A 3 -1.47 -19.61 -4.96
N GLN A 4 -0.96 -20.40 -4.02
CA GLN A 4 -0.48 -19.89 -2.73
C GLN A 4 0.76 -19.03 -2.89
N ILE A 5 1.69 -19.44 -3.77
CA ILE A 5 2.92 -18.68 -4.05
C ILE A 5 2.59 -17.36 -4.69
N ILE A 6 1.72 -17.37 -5.72
CA ILE A 6 1.30 -16.16 -6.42
C ILE A 6 0.62 -15.20 -5.43
N ARG A 7 -0.25 -15.71 -4.56
CA ARG A 7 -0.96 -14.89 -3.57
C ARG A 7 0.00 -14.23 -2.60
N LYS A 8 1.01 -14.96 -2.12
CA LYS A 8 2.01 -14.40 -1.19
C LYS A 8 2.79 -13.27 -1.84
N ILE A 9 3.17 -13.43 -3.12
CA ILE A 9 3.88 -12.39 -3.84
C ILE A 9 2.99 -11.17 -4.05
N PHE A 10 1.75 -11.37 -4.50
CA PHE A 10 0.80 -10.28 -4.70
C PHE A 10 0.55 -9.52 -3.40
N ASN A 11 0.36 -10.23 -2.28
CA ASN A 11 0.16 -9.58 -0.98
C ASN A 11 1.36 -8.71 -0.59
N GLY A 12 2.58 -9.18 -0.88
CA GLY A 12 3.78 -8.38 -0.65
C GLY A 12 3.85 -7.16 -1.54
N LEU A 13 3.52 -7.31 -2.82
CA LEU A 13 3.56 -6.20 -3.79
C LEU A 13 2.53 -5.11 -3.46
N ILE A 14 1.42 -5.45 -2.83
CA ILE A 14 0.41 -4.48 -2.41
C ILE A 14 1.01 -3.44 -1.46
N TYR A 15 1.88 -3.85 -0.53
CA TYR A 15 2.57 -2.91 0.36
C TYR A 15 3.40 -1.89 -0.43
N ILE A 16 4.06 -2.33 -1.49
CA ILE A 16 4.87 -1.45 -2.34
C ILE A 16 3.98 -0.46 -3.07
N HIS A 17 2.83 -0.93 -3.61
CA HIS A 17 1.86 -0.03 -4.25
C HIS A 17 1.34 1.02 -3.28
N ILE A 18 0.99 0.61 -2.06
CA ILE A 18 0.49 1.54 -1.04
C ILE A 18 1.52 2.62 -0.73
N LEU A 19 2.77 2.20 -0.49
CA LEU A 19 3.85 3.15 -0.18
C LEU A 19 4.20 4.03 -1.37
N HIS A 20 4.15 3.50 -2.57
CA HIS A 20 4.40 4.28 -3.78
C HIS A 20 3.38 5.41 -3.92
N HIS A 21 2.09 5.10 -3.81
CA HIS A 21 1.04 6.10 -3.93
C HIS A 21 1.02 7.07 -2.75
N GLY A 22 1.28 6.58 -1.55
CA GLY A 22 1.37 7.43 -0.35
C GLY A 22 2.56 8.37 -0.34
N ASN A 23 3.60 8.08 -1.13
CA ASN A 23 4.72 8.99 -1.33
C ASN A 23 4.37 10.14 -2.26
N GLU A 24 3.51 9.90 -3.24
CA GLU A 24 3.11 10.91 -4.21
C GLU A 24 2.11 11.90 -3.62
N GLN A 25 1.10 11.41 -2.91
CA GLN A 25 0.04 12.24 -2.34
C GLN A 25 -0.76 11.46 -1.31
N CYS A 26 -1.63 12.16 -0.59
CA CYS A 26 -2.60 11.50 0.30
C CYS A 26 -3.61 10.72 -0.54
N PHE A 27 -4.04 9.57 -0.03
CA PHE A 27 -5.07 8.76 -0.68
C PHE A 27 -6.10 8.31 0.35
N TYR A 28 -7.28 7.94 -0.12
CA TYR A 28 -8.29 7.30 0.73
C TYR A 28 -8.52 5.85 0.27
N GLY A 29 -9.07 5.03 1.18
CA GLY A 29 -9.11 3.58 0.99
C GLY A 29 -9.83 3.12 -0.26
N SER A 30 -11.02 3.67 -0.56
CA SER A 30 -11.76 3.25 -1.75
C SER A 30 -11.04 3.59 -3.05
N TRP A 31 -10.30 4.71 -3.08
CA TRP A 31 -9.45 5.04 -4.23
C TRP A 31 -8.35 4.00 -4.41
N MET A 32 -7.71 3.60 -3.31
CA MET A 32 -6.65 2.61 -3.36
C MET A 32 -7.16 1.24 -3.84
N ILE A 33 -8.37 0.85 -3.42
CA ILE A 33 -8.96 -0.41 -3.88
C ILE A 33 -9.12 -0.40 -5.41
N GLU A 34 -9.65 0.69 -5.97
CA GLU A 34 -9.82 0.82 -7.42
C GLU A 34 -8.48 0.87 -8.15
N GLU A 35 -7.51 1.59 -7.60
CA GLU A 35 -6.15 1.68 -8.16
C GLU A 35 -5.48 0.31 -8.21
N LEU A 36 -5.56 -0.45 -7.12
CA LEU A 36 -5.00 -1.80 -7.06
C LEU A 36 -5.71 -2.73 -8.03
N LYS A 37 -7.02 -2.58 -8.19
CA LYS A 37 -7.79 -3.39 -9.13
C LYS A 37 -7.34 -3.17 -10.56
N GLU A 38 -7.02 -1.92 -10.94
CA GLU A 38 -6.50 -1.61 -12.27
C GLU A 38 -5.18 -2.30 -12.57
N HIS A 39 -4.41 -2.63 -11.53
CA HIS A 39 -3.13 -3.33 -11.66
C HIS A 39 -3.26 -4.85 -11.42
N GLY A 40 -4.48 -5.38 -11.36
CA GLY A 40 -4.71 -6.81 -11.24
C GLY A 40 -4.81 -7.33 -9.80
N TYR A 41 -4.84 -6.46 -8.80
CA TYR A 41 -4.97 -6.86 -7.41
C TYR A 41 -6.41 -6.73 -6.93
N ASN A 42 -7.06 -7.86 -6.69
CA ASN A 42 -8.41 -7.89 -6.13
C ASN A 42 -8.32 -7.94 -4.61
N ILE A 43 -8.47 -6.80 -3.98
CA ILE A 43 -8.44 -6.70 -2.52
C ILE A 43 -9.77 -6.13 -2.02
N SER A 44 -10.31 -6.75 -0.98
CA SER A 44 -11.55 -6.27 -0.36
C SER A 44 -11.28 -5.18 0.66
N PRO A 45 -12.29 -4.35 0.99
CA PRO A 45 -12.16 -3.41 2.12
C PRO A 45 -11.79 -4.13 3.42
N GLY A 46 -12.32 -5.35 3.64
CA GLY A 46 -12.02 -6.14 4.83
C GLY A 46 -10.57 -6.56 4.95
N THR A 47 -9.82 -6.53 3.85
CA THR A 47 -8.37 -6.80 3.85
C THR A 47 -7.57 -5.50 3.83
N LEU A 48 -7.98 -4.53 3.01
CA LEU A 48 -7.20 -3.30 2.86
C LEU A 48 -7.18 -2.47 4.15
N TYR A 49 -8.33 -2.23 4.79
CA TYR A 49 -8.36 -1.35 5.97
C TYR A 49 -7.56 -1.88 7.15
N PRO A 50 -7.59 -3.19 7.49
CA PRO A 50 -6.68 -3.73 8.50
C PRO A 50 -5.20 -3.58 8.13
N THR A 51 -4.86 -3.70 6.84
CA THR A 51 -3.50 -3.51 6.35
C THR A 51 -3.06 -2.06 6.56
N LEU A 52 -3.90 -1.09 6.17
CA LEU A 52 -3.61 0.33 6.38
C LEU A 52 -3.47 0.66 7.87
N LYS A 53 -4.35 0.11 8.70
CA LYS A 53 -4.28 0.29 10.15
C LYS A 53 -2.94 -0.21 10.72
N SER A 54 -2.54 -1.39 10.30
CA SER A 54 -1.25 -1.99 10.71
C SER A 54 -0.09 -1.08 10.32
N MET A 55 -0.11 -0.54 9.11
CA MET A 55 0.94 0.34 8.62
C MET A 55 0.97 1.67 9.39
N VAL A 56 -0.19 2.19 9.78
CA VAL A 56 -0.27 3.37 10.65
C VAL A 56 0.30 3.05 12.03
N ASP A 57 -0.12 1.94 12.62
CA ASP A 57 0.33 1.53 13.96
C ASP A 57 1.85 1.32 14.00
N GLU A 58 2.44 0.83 12.92
CA GLU A 58 3.89 0.61 12.81
C GLU A 58 4.65 1.88 12.40
N GLY A 59 3.96 2.98 12.15
CA GLY A 59 4.58 4.26 11.85
C GLY A 59 4.99 4.47 10.39
N TYR A 60 4.52 3.64 9.46
CA TYR A 60 4.83 3.78 8.04
C TYR A 60 3.87 4.72 7.32
N LEU A 61 2.65 4.85 7.81
CA LEU A 61 1.63 5.74 7.26
C LEU A 61 1.12 6.69 8.35
N LEU A 62 0.74 7.88 7.93
CA LEU A 62 0.02 8.85 8.74
C LEU A 62 -1.43 8.85 8.26
N LYS A 63 -2.37 8.81 9.19
CA LYS A 63 -3.80 8.88 8.89
C LYS A 63 -4.34 10.25 9.33
N GLU A 64 -5.07 10.91 8.44
CA GLU A 64 -5.80 12.13 8.73
C GLU A 64 -7.27 11.93 8.44
N GLU A 65 -8.13 12.46 9.30
CA GLU A 65 -9.57 12.45 9.07
C GLU A 65 -10.01 13.83 8.61
N LYS A 66 -10.84 13.88 7.56
CA LYS A 66 -11.38 15.11 7.02
C LYS A 66 -12.88 14.99 6.86
N ASN A 67 -13.61 16.06 7.18
CA ASN A 67 -15.04 16.14 6.93
C ASN A 67 -15.25 16.58 5.48
N VAL A 68 -15.86 15.70 4.69
CA VAL A 68 -16.17 15.95 3.29
C VAL A 68 -17.69 15.83 3.11
N ASN A 69 -18.36 16.96 2.95
CA ASN A 69 -19.81 17.02 2.78
C ASN A 69 -20.57 16.31 3.91
N GLY A 70 -20.16 16.54 5.17
CA GLY A 70 -20.81 15.95 6.33
C GLY A 70 -20.38 14.54 6.68
N LYS A 71 -19.50 13.92 5.89
CA LYS A 71 -18.97 12.59 6.15
C LYS A 71 -17.48 12.64 6.46
N ILE A 72 -17.04 11.82 7.40
CA ILE A 72 -15.62 11.73 7.74
C ILE A 72 -14.96 10.77 6.76
N ARG A 73 -13.92 11.26 6.09
CA ARG A 73 -13.11 10.46 5.18
C ARG A 73 -11.68 10.38 5.73
N LYS A 74 -11.13 9.18 5.72
CA LYS A 74 -9.78 8.92 6.20
C LYS A 74 -8.79 8.98 5.04
N TYR A 75 -7.77 9.81 5.18
CA TYR A 75 -6.69 9.96 4.21
C TYR A 75 -5.40 9.42 4.79
N TYR A 76 -4.58 8.84 3.95
CA TYR A 76 -3.31 8.22 4.33
C TYR A 76 -2.19 8.78 3.47
N LYS A 77 -1.02 8.93 4.07
CA LYS A 77 0.20 9.27 3.33
C LYS A 77 1.39 8.67 4.06
N ASN A 78 2.53 8.58 3.37
CA ASN A 78 3.73 8.05 3.99
C ASN A 78 4.28 9.00 5.05
N THR A 79 4.82 8.41 6.12
CA THR A 79 5.74 9.08 7.03
C THR A 79 7.15 9.02 6.42
N ASP A 80 8.12 9.71 7.04
CA ASP A 80 9.52 9.58 6.65
C ASP A 80 9.98 8.13 6.74
N LYS A 81 9.56 7.42 7.79
CA LYS A 81 9.83 6.00 7.96
C LYS A 81 9.25 5.16 6.82
N GLY A 82 8.05 5.50 6.37
CA GLY A 82 7.41 4.85 5.22
C GLY A 82 8.18 5.08 3.93
N ASN A 83 8.67 6.31 3.73
CA ASN A 83 9.48 6.63 2.54
C ASN A 83 10.83 5.89 2.55
N GLU A 84 11.46 5.75 3.71
CA GLU A 84 12.67 4.96 3.86
C GLU A 84 12.43 3.50 3.51
N LEU A 85 11.33 2.94 4.02
CA LEU A 85 10.96 1.56 3.69
C LEU A 85 10.73 1.39 2.19
N LEU A 86 10.04 2.34 1.56
CA LEU A 86 9.83 2.28 0.10
C LEU A 86 11.16 2.25 -0.65
N ASN A 87 12.12 3.07 -0.24
CA ASN A 87 13.44 3.09 -0.88
C ASN A 87 14.18 1.75 -0.71
N ASP A 88 14.10 1.16 0.47
CA ASP A 88 14.69 -0.16 0.74
C ASP A 88 14.05 -1.24 -0.15
N LEU A 89 12.72 -1.20 -0.27
CA LEU A 89 12.00 -2.15 -1.11
C LEU A 89 12.33 -1.98 -2.59
N LYS A 90 12.51 -0.74 -3.05
CA LYS A 90 12.95 -0.48 -4.43
C LYS A 90 14.32 -1.09 -4.71
N GLU A 91 15.26 -0.97 -3.77
CA GLU A 91 16.59 -1.58 -3.93
C GLU A 91 16.49 -3.10 -3.97
N ASN A 92 15.64 -3.69 -3.12
CA ASN A 92 15.40 -5.13 -3.13
C ASN A 92 14.81 -5.58 -4.46
N LEU A 93 13.89 -4.81 -5.04
CA LEU A 93 13.30 -5.11 -6.35
C LEU A 93 14.33 -5.06 -7.47
N LYS A 94 15.19 -4.03 -7.47
CA LYS A 94 16.27 -3.90 -8.47
C LYS A 94 17.19 -5.11 -8.41
N GLU A 95 17.59 -5.50 -7.21
CA GLU A 95 18.48 -6.64 -7.02
C GLU A 95 17.84 -7.92 -7.56
N LEU A 96 16.56 -8.14 -7.22
CA LEU A 96 15.83 -9.31 -7.69
C LEU A 96 15.72 -9.33 -9.23
N VAL A 97 15.36 -8.19 -9.84
CA VAL A 97 15.25 -8.07 -11.29
C VAL A 97 16.58 -8.35 -11.95
N ASN A 98 17.68 -7.83 -11.42
CA ASN A 98 19.01 -8.07 -11.96
C ASN A 98 19.42 -9.52 -11.87
N GLU A 99 18.95 -10.24 -10.84
CA GLU A 99 19.26 -11.67 -10.67
C GLU A 99 18.44 -12.55 -11.58
N VAL A 100 17.12 -12.32 -11.72
CA VAL A 100 16.23 -13.28 -12.36
C VAL A 100 15.79 -12.89 -13.77
N LEU A 101 15.98 -11.67 -14.18
CA LEU A 101 15.67 -11.19 -15.52
C LEU A 101 16.90 -10.73 -16.24
#